data_9a422a8226f319df7959ecf2288ca01b
#
_entry.id   9a422a8226f319df7959ecf2288ca01b
#
_cell.length_a   1.000
_cell.length_b   1.000
_cell.length_c   1.000
_cell.angle_alpha   90.00
_cell.angle_beta   90.00
_cell.angle_gamma   90.00
#
_symmetry.space_group_name_H-M   'P 1'
#
loop_
_entity.id
_entity.type
_entity.pdbx_description
1 polymer ?
#
loop_
_entity_poly.entity_id
_entity_poly.type
_entity_poly.pdbx_seq_one_letter_code
_entity_poly.pdbx_strand_id
1 'polypeptide(L)'
;MTFYRTTRLMLSGVAFLSLAGSAFALDGQDLLKKINAAYTLQGGTIAADGVDVDGTTVTLKNASFKPNSGAALPIGEITLTGVEEDEDGGYYIEEAAFPDINTTNDGATLTATGLTLGGISIPADPKGEGLDSMLLYESAHSGPVKVVKDGAEVFSLGGSDVNLTLREDESGFDFDGAFKSLKADLTKASDPQSKEAIDKLALQHINGDITMKGAWELTPGTIDVSEFAFDFTNVGKLNLAFKISGYTMPFVKSLQEAAKQAEANQNKEEAQQAFGLSMLGLMQQLSFESAQIRFDDASITKRALDYAGSQQGMSGKQMADSLKAMTPIMLAQLNIPELQNAVSAAVNTFLDDPKSLTVSAAPAKPVPLPMIMGAAMGAPNTLPQVLGVKVSAND
;
A
#
# COMPACT_ATOMS: atom_id res chain seq x y z
N MET A 1 25.42 -20.06 10.58
CA MET A 1 25.50 -21.00 9.44
C MET A 1 25.24 -20.20 8.19
N THR A 2 26.15 -20.18 7.28
CA THR A 2 26.25 -19.23 6.18
C THR A 2 25.40 -19.74 5.01
N PHE A 3 24.28 -19.09 4.73
CA PHE A 3 23.49 -19.38 3.53
C PHE A 3 24.11 -18.71 2.32
N TYR A 4 24.66 -19.51 1.41
CA TYR A 4 25.07 -19.06 0.09
C TYR A 4 23.84 -19.04 -0.84
N ARG A 5 23.23 -17.89 -1.05
CA ARG A 5 22.44 -17.65 -2.25
C ARG A 5 23.40 -17.26 -3.37
N THR A 6 23.78 -18.28 -4.17
CA THR A 6 24.61 -18.08 -5.36
C THR A 6 23.81 -17.35 -6.43
N THR A 7 24.28 -16.17 -6.78
CA THR A 7 23.93 -15.42 -8.00
C THR A 7 24.10 -16.36 -9.21
N ARG A 8 23.01 -16.81 -9.82
CA ARG A 8 23.06 -17.64 -11.04
C ARG A 8 23.32 -16.73 -12.25
N LEU A 9 24.61 -16.57 -12.58
CA LEU A 9 25.03 -16.19 -13.93
C LEU A 9 24.76 -17.39 -14.87
N MET A 10 23.96 -17.16 -15.90
CA MET A 10 23.76 -18.11 -16.98
C MET A 10 25.11 -18.43 -17.65
N LEU A 11 25.59 -19.64 -17.48
CA LEU A 11 26.59 -20.25 -18.35
C LEU A 11 26.02 -21.55 -18.91
N SER A 12 25.56 -21.46 -20.15
CA SER A 12 25.24 -22.61 -20.98
C SER A 12 26.51 -23.47 -21.23
N GLY A 13 26.52 -24.66 -20.67
CA GLY A 13 27.57 -25.62 -20.93
C GLY A 13 27.08 -27.06 -20.67
N VAL A 14 26.79 -27.75 -21.75
CA VAL A 14 26.36 -29.14 -21.80
C VAL A 14 27.43 -30.06 -21.17
N ALA A 15 27.06 -30.81 -20.14
CA ALA A 15 27.69 -32.08 -19.81
C ALA A 15 26.65 -32.98 -19.13
N PHE A 16 26.14 -33.92 -19.90
CA PHE A 16 25.41 -35.10 -19.39
C PHE A 16 26.34 -35.93 -18.50
N LEU A 17 26.07 -35.99 -17.22
CA LEU A 17 26.44 -37.11 -16.37
C LEU A 17 25.23 -37.47 -15.52
N SER A 18 24.57 -38.54 -15.93
CA SER A 18 23.51 -39.22 -15.22
C SER A 18 24.01 -39.72 -13.86
N LEU A 19 23.77 -38.96 -12.79
CA LEU A 19 23.63 -39.51 -11.45
C LEU A 19 22.14 -39.54 -11.17
N ALA A 20 21.55 -40.73 -11.24
CA ALA A 20 20.22 -41.00 -10.73
C ALA A 20 20.25 -40.86 -9.19
N GLY A 21 20.28 -39.63 -8.69
CA GLY A 21 19.77 -39.31 -7.38
C GLY A 21 18.26 -39.41 -7.49
N SER A 22 17.61 -40.12 -6.59
CA SER A 22 16.17 -40.15 -6.44
C SER A 22 15.67 -38.72 -6.38
N ALA A 23 15.16 -38.20 -7.51
CA ALA A 23 14.34 -37.02 -7.50
C ALA A 23 13.15 -37.38 -6.63
N PHE A 24 13.09 -36.86 -5.41
CA PHE A 24 11.86 -36.90 -4.61
C PHE A 24 10.82 -36.21 -5.47
N ALA A 25 9.76 -36.94 -5.82
CA ALA A 25 8.65 -36.36 -6.55
C ALA A 25 8.07 -35.23 -5.67
N LEU A 26 7.91 -34.05 -6.24
CA LEU A 26 7.36 -32.90 -5.56
C LEU A 26 6.01 -33.27 -4.93
N ASP A 27 5.84 -32.99 -3.63
CA ASP A 27 4.59 -33.26 -2.91
C ASP A 27 3.68 -32.01 -2.94
N GLY A 28 2.78 -31.98 -3.93
CA GLY A 28 1.83 -30.87 -4.09
C GLY A 28 0.86 -30.71 -2.91
N GLN A 29 0.57 -31.78 -2.16
CA GLN A 29 -0.29 -31.69 -0.97
C GLN A 29 0.47 -31.06 0.21
N ASP A 30 1.74 -31.38 0.40
CA ASP A 30 2.56 -30.74 1.41
C ASP A 30 2.79 -29.25 1.07
N LEU A 31 3.03 -28.93 -0.19
CA LEU A 31 3.09 -27.53 -0.66
C LEU A 31 1.83 -26.75 -0.27
N LEU A 32 0.63 -27.25 -0.62
CA LEU A 32 -0.63 -26.58 -0.29
C LEU A 32 -0.81 -26.44 1.23
N LYS A 33 -0.42 -27.45 2.00
CA LYS A 33 -0.44 -27.41 3.46
C LYS A 33 0.46 -26.30 4.02
N LYS A 34 1.69 -26.13 3.48
CA LYS A 34 2.63 -25.08 3.90
C LYS A 34 2.18 -23.69 3.48
N ILE A 35 1.65 -23.54 2.26
CA ILE A 35 0.96 -22.32 1.83
C ILE A 35 -0.09 -21.94 2.88
N ASN A 36 -0.96 -22.86 3.25
CA ASN A 36 -2.02 -22.62 4.22
C ASN A 36 -1.50 -22.32 5.63
N ALA A 37 -0.41 -22.96 6.04
CA ALA A 37 0.21 -22.66 7.35
C ALA A 37 0.70 -21.19 7.41
N ALA A 38 1.26 -20.68 6.33
CA ALA A 38 1.70 -19.30 6.21
C ALA A 38 0.52 -18.32 6.08
N TYR A 39 -0.49 -18.62 5.23
CA TYR A 39 -1.66 -17.77 5.04
C TYR A 39 -2.59 -17.68 6.25
N THR A 40 -2.68 -18.74 7.06
CA THR A 40 -3.50 -18.72 8.29
C THR A 40 -3.07 -17.60 9.24
N LEU A 41 -1.80 -17.24 9.23
CA LEU A 41 -1.27 -16.10 10.01
C LEU A 41 -1.68 -14.75 9.39
N GLN A 42 -2.05 -14.74 8.11
CA GLN A 42 -2.43 -13.53 7.37
C GLN A 42 -3.94 -13.37 7.18
N GLY A 43 -4.75 -14.31 7.67
CA GLY A 43 -6.20 -14.14 7.73
C GLY A 43 -7.04 -15.07 6.85
N GLY A 44 -6.50 -16.21 6.37
CA GLY A 44 -7.30 -17.14 5.56
C GLY A 44 -6.59 -18.42 5.16
N THR A 45 -7.26 -19.21 4.32
CA THR A 45 -6.72 -20.46 3.75
C THR A 45 -7.13 -20.60 2.29
N ILE A 46 -6.30 -21.33 1.52
CA ILE A 46 -6.61 -21.73 0.14
C ILE A 46 -7.08 -23.19 0.17
N ALA A 47 -8.27 -23.44 -0.38
CA ALA A 47 -8.77 -24.78 -0.65
C ALA A 47 -8.71 -25.06 -2.15
N ALA A 48 -8.44 -26.31 -2.54
CA ALA A 48 -8.50 -26.77 -3.93
C ALA A 48 -9.20 -28.14 -3.97
N ASP A 49 -9.95 -28.42 -5.04
CA ASP A 49 -10.59 -29.73 -5.25
C ASP A 49 -9.59 -30.80 -5.67
N GLY A 50 -8.46 -30.40 -6.24
CA GLY A 50 -7.36 -31.28 -6.66
C GLY A 50 -6.04 -30.53 -6.73
N VAL A 51 -4.95 -31.25 -6.53
CA VAL A 51 -3.58 -30.78 -6.69
C VAL A 51 -2.89 -31.75 -7.64
N ASP A 52 -2.62 -31.30 -8.86
CA ASP A 52 -1.92 -32.07 -9.88
C ASP A 52 -0.47 -31.60 -9.95
N VAL A 53 0.46 -32.54 -10.06
CA VAL A 53 1.90 -32.28 -10.15
C VAL A 53 2.43 -32.87 -11.46
N ASP A 54 3.10 -32.01 -12.25
CA ASP A 54 3.82 -32.41 -13.47
C ASP A 54 5.20 -31.77 -13.48
N GLY A 55 6.21 -32.55 -13.11
CA GLY A 55 7.58 -32.06 -12.91
C GLY A 55 7.65 -31.02 -11.84
N THR A 56 8.00 -29.76 -12.20
CA THR A 56 8.05 -28.60 -11.31
C THR A 56 6.80 -27.70 -11.41
N THR A 57 5.76 -28.19 -12.10
CA THR A 57 4.48 -27.48 -12.23
C THR A 57 3.44 -28.09 -11.30
N VAL A 58 2.80 -27.27 -10.50
CA VAL A 58 1.67 -27.67 -9.63
C VAL A 58 0.43 -26.90 -10.02
N THR A 59 -0.66 -27.61 -10.29
CA THR A 59 -1.96 -27.02 -10.63
C THR A 59 -2.94 -27.25 -9.49
N LEU A 60 -3.46 -26.15 -8.91
CA LEU A 60 -4.51 -26.16 -7.92
C LEU A 60 -5.85 -26.02 -8.63
N LYS A 61 -6.66 -27.10 -8.70
CA LYS A 61 -7.94 -27.10 -9.41
C LYS A 61 -9.07 -26.55 -8.55
N ASN A 62 -9.89 -25.70 -9.15
CA ASN A 62 -11.06 -25.07 -8.50
C ASN A 62 -10.67 -24.45 -7.15
N ALA A 63 -9.55 -23.71 -7.13
CA ALA A 63 -9.06 -23.07 -5.92
C ALA A 63 -10.08 -22.03 -5.42
N SER A 64 -10.17 -21.91 -4.10
CA SER A 64 -10.95 -20.88 -3.42
C SER A 64 -10.19 -20.34 -2.22
N PHE A 65 -10.31 -19.06 -1.96
CA PHE A 65 -9.82 -18.43 -0.74
C PHE A 65 -10.92 -18.39 0.30
N LYS A 66 -10.64 -18.95 1.46
CA LYS A 66 -11.54 -18.92 2.62
C LYS A 66 -10.94 -17.98 3.67
N PRO A 67 -11.46 -16.75 3.81
CA PRO A 67 -11.04 -15.86 4.88
C PRO A 67 -11.43 -16.44 6.24
N ASN A 68 -10.73 -16.01 7.31
CA ASN A 68 -11.06 -16.43 8.68
C ASN A 68 -12.49 -16.06 9.08
N SER A 69 -13.04 -14.98 8.50
CA SER A 69 -14.42 -14.56 8.67
C SER A 69 -15.04 -14.21 7.32
N GLY A 70 -16.15 -14.88 6.95
CA GLY A 70 -16.85 -14.61 5.70
C GLY A 70 -17.04 -15.86 4.83
N ALA A 71 -17.63 -15.67 3.65
CA ALA A 71 -17.83 -16.73 2.67
C ALA A 71 -16.54 -17.00 1.87
N ALA A 72 -16.37 -18.24 1.43
CA ALA A 72 -15.29 -18.59 0.53
C ALA A 72 -15.43 -17.83 -0.81
N LEU A 73 -14.34 -17.34 -1.33
CA LEU A 73 -14.23 -16.63 -2.61
C LEU A 73 -13.65 -17.59 -3.65
N PRO A 74 -14.38 -17.94 -4.70
CA PRO A 74 -13.85 -18.78 -5.76
C PRO A 74 -12.73 -18.03 -6.51
N ILE A 75 -11.60 -18.71 -6.73
CA ILE A 75 -10.49 -18.20 -7.53
C ILE A 75 -10.49 -18.87 -8.91
N GLY A 76 -10.66 -20.19 -8.96
CA GLY A 76 -10.52 -20.99 -10.16
C GLY A 76 -9.23 -21.80 -10.18
N GLU A 77 -8.68 -22.07 -11.36
CA GLU A 77 -7.43 -22.85 -11.49
C GLU A 77 -6.21 -21.96 -11.30
N ILE A 78 -5.32 -22.32 -10.36
CA ILE A 78 -4.05 -21.62 -10.14
C ILE A 78 -2.93 -22.53 -10.63
N THR A 79 -2.06 -22.03 -11.49
CA THR A 79 -0.88 -22.74 -11.97
C THR A 79 0.37 -22.17 -11.31
N LEU A 80 1.13 -23.04 -10.64
CA LEU A 80 2.42 -22.75 -10.02
C LEU A 80 3.51 -23.37 -10.87
N THR A 81 4.48 -22.60 -11.35
CA THR A 81 5.60 -23.07 -12.18
C THR A 81 6.93 -22.86 -11.48
N GLY A 82 7.92 -23.69 -11.83
CA GLY A 82 9.24 -23.62 -11.21
C GLY A 82 9.20 -23.89 -9.71
N VAL A 83 8.37 -24.84 -9.27
CA VAL A 83 8.24 -25.20 -7.85
C VAL A 83 9.44 -26.07 -7.47
N GLU A 84 10.18 -25.61 -6.48
CA GLU A 84 11.34 -26.33 -5.90
C GLU A 84 11.15 -26.42 -4.38
N GLU A 85 11.46 -27.58 -3.79
CA GLU A 85 11.50 -27.75 -2.35
C GLU A 85 12.92 -27.44 -1.84
N ASP A 86 13.02 -26.60 -0.82
CA ASP A 86 14.29 -26.24 -0.19
C ASP A 86 14.79 -27.36 0.76
N GLU A 87 16.07 -27.36 1.08
CA GLU A 87 16.69 -28.36 1.99
C GLU A 87 16.05 -28.36 3.38
N ASP A 88 15.54 -27.21 3.84
CA ASP A 88 14.86 -27.04 5.12
C ASP A 88 13.36 -27.41 5.05
N GLY A 89 12.87 -27.81 3.87
CA GLY A 89 11.50 -28.21 3.62
C GLY A 89 10.55 -27.03 3.38
N GLY A 90 11.04 -25.83 3.09
CA GLY A 90 10.29 -24.74 2.49
C GLY A 90 10.08 -24.96 0.99
N TYR A 91 9.41 -24.03 0.32
CA TYR A 91 9.27 -24.08 -1.15
C TYR A 91 9.58 -22.72 -1.76
N TYR A 92 10.20 -22.75 -2.92
CA TYR A 92 10.28 -21.63 -3.84
C TYR A 92 9.41 -21.90 -5.06
N ILE A 93 8.68 -20.86 -5.52
CA ILE A 93 7.82 -20.91 -6.71
C ILE A 93 8.24 -19.76 -7.61
N GLU A 94 8.67 -20.06 -8.84
CA GLU A 94 9.08 -19.05 -9.80
C GLU A 94 7.92 -18.14 -10.18
N GLU A 95 6.74 -18.71 -10.51
CA GLU A 95 5.55 -17.94 -10.83
C GLU A 95 4.27 -18.67 -10.40
N ALA A 96 3.32 -17.92 -9.87
CA ALA A 96 1.93 -18.33 -9.69
C ALA A 96 1.05 -17.52 -10.64
N ALA A 97 0.42 -18.19 -11.60
CA ALA A 97 -0.53 -17.61 -12.54
C ALA A 97 -1.97 -17.87 -12.09
N PHE A 98 -2.78 -16.81 -12.06
CA PHE A 98 -4.19 -16.85 -11.68
C PHE A 98 -5.08 -16.73 -12.92
N PRO A 99 -6.29 -17.31 -12.89
CA PRO A 99 -7.23 -17.20 -14.00
C PRO A 99 -7.70 -15.75 -14.17
N ASP A 100 -8.05 -15.41 -15.39
CA ASP A 100 -8.71 -14.15 -15.70
C ASP A 100 -10.02 -14.00 -14.94
N ILE A 101 -10.26 -12.82 -14.40
CA ILE A 101 -11.50 -12.48 -13.71
C ILE A 101 -12.49 -11.90 -14.72
N ASN A 102 -13.70 -12.45 -14.74
CA ASN A 102 -14.83 -11.89 -15.47
C ASN A 102 -16.10 -12.17 -14.65
N THR A 103 -16.49 -11.21 -13.83
CA THR A 103 -17.63 -11.35 -12.93
C THR A 103 -18.59 -10.19 -13.06
N THR A 104 -19.89 -10.47 -12.96
CA THR A 104 -20.94 -9.46 -13.01
C THR A 104 -21.74 -9.49 -11.73
N ASN A 105 -21.89 -8.34 -11.08
CA ASN A 105 -22.71 -8.15 -9.90
C ASN A 105 -23.42 -6.78 -9.97
N ASP A 106 -24.73 -6.75 -9.68
CA ASP A 106 -25.55 -5.53 -9.65
C ASP A 106 -25.42 -4.64 -10.91
N GLY A 107 -25.31 -5.27 -12.10
CA GLY A 107 -25.19 -4.58 -13.38
C GLY A 107 -23.78 -4.02 -13.67
N ALA A 108 -22.83 -4.26 -12.80
CA ALA A 108 -21.41 -3.94 -13.02
C ALA A 108 -20.61 -5.21 -13.35
N THR A 109 -19.86 -5.18 -14.42
CA THR A 109 -18.93 -6.25 -14.82
C THR A 109 -17.50 -5.83 -14.55
N LEU A 110 -16.79 -6.63 -13.74
CA LEU A 110 -15.36 -6.53 -13.49
C LEU A 110 -14.62 -7.53 -14.37
N THR A 111 -13.63 -7.07 -15.11
CA THR A 111 -12.67 -7.92 -15.80
C THR A 111 -11.24 -7.58 -15.32
N ALA A 112 -10.41 -8.60 -15.12
CA ALA A 112 -8.97 -8.46 -14.87
C ALA A 112 -8.25 -9.63 -15.54
N THR A 113 -7.10 -9.38 -16.14
CA THR A 113 -6.34 -10.38 -16.90
C THR A 113 -4.87 -10.36 -16.53
N GLY A 114 -4.16 -11.45 -16.79
CA GLY A 114 -2.72 -11.54 -16.60
C GLY A 114 -2.29 -11.33 -15.15
N LEU A 115 -3.00 -11.93 -14.20
CA LEU A 115 -2.69 -11.84 -12.78
C LEU A 115 -1.60 -12.86 -12.43
N THR A 116 -0.43 -12.39 -11.97
CA THR A 116 0.67 -13.26 -11.54
C THR A 116 1.35 -12.78 -10.27
N LEU A 117 1.92 -13.72 -9.52
CA LEU A 117 2.91 -13.48 -8.47
C LEU A 117 4.19 -14.19 -8.86
N GLY A 118 5.33 -13.55 -8.72
CA GLY A 118 6.64 -14.11 -9.04
C GLY A 118 7.58 -14.15 -7.83
N GLY A 119 8.49 -15.14 -7.83
CA GLY A 119 9.50 -15.30 -6.78
C GLY A 119 8.89 -15.55 -5.40
N ILE A 120 8.01 -16.55 -5.28
CA ILE A 120 7.28 -16.79 -4.02
C ILE A 120 8.10 -17.74 -3.15
N SER A 121 8.42 -17.30 -1.93
CA SER A 121 9.06 -18.10 -0.89
C SER A 121 8.04 -18.54 0.14
N ILE A 122 7.85 -19.84 0.31
CA ILE A 122 6.96 -20.45 1.30
C ILE A 122 7.82 -20.99 2.45
N PRO A 123 7.66 -20.50 3.69
CA PRO A 123 8.48 -20.93 4.81
C PRO A 123 8.20 -22.38 5.21
N ALA A 124 9.25 -23.10 5.62
CA ALA A 124 9.12 -24.42 6.25
C ALA A 124 8.39 -24.32 7.59
N ASP A 125 8.72 -23.31 8.41
CA ASP A 125 8.06 -22.98 9.67
C ASP A 125 7.65 -21.49 9.71
N PRO A 126 6.35 -21.19 9.55
CA PRO A 126 5.87 -19.80 9.60
C PRO A 126 5.87 -19.18 11.00
N LYS A 127 6.27 -19.95 12.04
CA LYS A 127 6.35 -19.45 13.43
C LYS A 127 7.74 -18.94 13.80
N GLY A 128 8.72 -19.07 12.92
CA GLY A 128 10.09 -18.59 13.10
C GLY A 128 10.19 -17.07 13.37
N GLU A 129 11.38 -16.54 13.60
CA GLU A 129 11.58 -15.12 14.01
C GLU A 129 12.15 -14.22 12.91
N GLY A 130 12.58 -14.77 11.80
CA GLY A 130 13.20 -14.05 10.69
C GLY A 130 12.28 -13.83 9.48
N LEU A 131 12.80 -13.22 8.42
CA LEU A 131 12.13 -13.11 7.12
C LEU A 131 11.87 -14.48 6.51
N ASP A 132 12.72 -15.44 6.79
CA ASP A 132 12.62 -16.85 6.40
C ASP A 132 11.36 -17.55 6.96
N SER A 133 10.73 -16.98 7.97
CA SER A 133 9.45 -17.45 8.50
C SER A 133 8.21 -16.81 7.84
N MET A 134 8.42 -15.87 6.91
CA MET A 134 7.33 -15.18 6.22
C MET A 134 7.12 -15.76 4.82
N LEU A 135 5.85 -15.80 4.41
CA LEU A 135 5.53 -15.96 2.99
C LEU A 135 5.82 -14.63 2.31
N LEU A 136 6.77 -14.63 1.37
CA LEU A 136 7.18 -13.46 0.61
C LEU A 136 7.00 -13.72 -0.88
N TYR A 137 6.83 -12.66 -1.66
CA TYR A 137 6.88 -12.70 -3.13
C TYR A 137 7.71 -11.52 -3.64
N GLU A 138 8.48 -11.74 -4.70
CA GLU A 138 9.36 -10.72 -5.27
C GLU A 138 8.60 -9.78 -6.22
N SER A 139 7.53 -10.26 -6.85
CA SER A 139 6.73 -9.43 -7.75
C SER A 139 5.25 -9.81 -7.73
N ALA A 140 4.40 -8.81 -8.00
CA ALA A 140 3.00 -8.99 -8.30
C ALA A 140 2.65 -8.16 -9.54
N HIS A 141 2.01 -8.79 -10.51
CA HIS A 141 1.62 -8.17 -11.77
C HIS A 141 0.12 -8.32 -12.03
N SER A 142 -0.47 -7.30 -12.61
CA SER A 142 -1.76 -7.41 -13.28
C SER A 142 -1.69 -6.76 -14.64
N GLY A 143 -2.28 -7.39 -15.65
CA GLY A 143 -2.64 -6.75 -16.91
C GLY A 143 -3.83 -5.80 -16.72
N PRO A 144 -4.56 -5.49 -17.80
CA PRO A 144 -5.69 -4.57 -17.75
C PRO A 144 -6.80 -5.02 -16.80
N VAL A 145 -7.27 -4.06 -15.99
CA VAL A 145 -8.47 -4.19 -15.16
C VAL A 145 -9.52 -3.21 -15.65
N LYS A 146 -10.79 -3.64 -15.75
CA LYS A 146 -11.90 -2.79 -16.20
C LYS A 146 -13.15 -3.04 -15.39
N VAL A 147 -13.91 -1.97 -15.17
CA VAL A 147 -15.27 -2.03 -14.62
C VAL A 147 -16.22 -1.38 -15.64
N VAL A 148 -17.18 -2.15 -16.11
CA VAL A 148 -18.26 -1.70 -17.00
C VAL A 148 -19.57 -1.72 -16.24
N LYS A 149 -20.28 -0.60 -16.17
CA LYS A 149 -21.60 -0.50 -15.55
C LYS A 149 -22.61 0.03 -16.58
N ASP A 150 -23.73 -0.64 -16.71
CA ASP A 150 -24.80 -0.28 -17.66
C ASP A 150 -24.26 -0.09 -19.10
N GLY A 151 -23.29 -0.92 -19.51
CA GLY A 151 -22.68 -0.90 -20.83
C GLY A 151 -21.63 0.18 -21.07
N ALA A 152 -21.32 1.00 -20.06
CA ALA A 152 -20.27 2.03 -20.13
C ALA A 152 -19.07 1.68 -19.24
N GLU A 153 -17.84 1.89 -19.73
CA GLU A 153 -16.63 1.78 -18.92
C GLU A 153 -16.61 2.92 -17.90
N VAL A 154 -16.68 2.58 -16.60
CA VAL A 154 -16.65 3.55 -15.50
C VAL A 154 -15.29 3.63 -14.82
N PHE A 155 -14.50 2.58 -14.96
CA PHE A 155 -13.13 2.53 -14.43
C PHE A 155 -12.28 1.61 -15.28
N SER A 156 -11.03 1.98 -15.53
CA SER A 156 -10.01 1.07 -16.04
C SER A 156 -8.63 1.38 -15.46
N LEU A 157 -7.79 0.35 -15.40
CA LEU A 157 -6.39 0.39 -15.10
C LEU A 157 -5.65 -0.34 -16.22
N GLY A 158 -4.60 0.24 -16.78
CA GLY A 158 -3.84 -0.38 -17.87
C GLY A 158 -3.00 -1.57 -17.43
N GLY A 159 -2.62 -1.61 -16.16
CA GLY A 159 -1.88 -2.66 -15.50
C GLY A 159 -1.21 -2.18 -14.22
N SER A 160 -0.75 -3.12 -13.41
CA SER A 160 0.03 -2.82 -12.22
C SER A 160 1.24 -3.72 -12.09
N ASP A 161 2.32 -3.17 -11.58
CA ASP A 161 3.55 -3.88 -11.22
C ASP A 161 3.93 -3.48 -9.80
N VAL A 162 4.18 -4.45 -8.94
CA VAL A 162 4.71 -4.26 -7.58
C VAL A 162 5.91 -5.19 -7.42
N ASN A 163 7.03 -4.65 -6.97
CA ASN A 163 8.26 -5.40 -6.75
C ASN A 163 8.70 -5.28 -5.30
N LEU A 164 9.28 -6.34 -4.79
CA LEU A 164 9.91 -6.43 -3.49
C LEU A 164 11.29 -7.05 -3.68
N THR A 165 12.33 -6.29 -3.32
CA THR A 165 13.72 -6.73 -3.46
C THR A 165 14.32 -6.94 -2.08
N LEU A 166 14.61 -8.19 -1.73
CA LEU A 166 15.33 -8.53 -0.52
C LEU A 166 16.77 -8.03 -0.61
N ARG A 167 17.29 -7.44 0.46
CA ARG A 167 18.67 -7.01 0.55
C ARG A 167 19.60 -8.21 0.76
N GLU A 168 20.79 -8.19 0.14
CA GLU A 168 21.74 -9.28 0.19
C GLU A 168 22.18 -9.66 1.62
N ASP A 169 22.17 -8.70 2.54
CA ASP A 169 22.53 -8.87 3.96
C ASP A 169 21.35 -9.26 4.85
N GLU A 170 20.19 -9.53 4.25
CA GLU A 170 18.93 -9.84 4.94
C GLU A 170 18.47 -8.77 5.96
N SER A 171 19.03 -7.56 5.87
CA SER A 171 18.68 -6.46 6.77
C SER A 171 17.27 -5.91 6.56
N GLY A 172 16.61 -6.27 5.45
CA GLY A 172 15.29 -5.80 5.08
C GLY A 172 15.01 -5.96 3.60
N PHE A 173 14.06 -5.20 3.09
CA PHE A 173 13.74 -5.17 1.67
C PHE A 173 13.34 -3.77 1.21
N ASP A 174 13.55 -3.54 -0.08
CA ASP A 174 13.07 -2.38 -0.80
C ASP A 174 11.82 -2.78 -1.60
N PHE A 175 10.88 -1.88 -1.74
CA PHE A 175 9.68 -2.11 -2.53
C PHE A 175 9.36 -0.93 -3.44
N ASP A 176 8.85 -1.23 -4.61
CA ASP A 176 8.28 -0.27 -5.53
C ASP A 176 7.01 -0.80 -6.17
N GLY A 177 6.16 0.11 -6.60
CA GLY A 177 4.91 -0.24 -7.26
C GLY A 177 4.43 0.86 -8.20
N ALA A 178 3.76 0.45 -9.28
CA ALA A 178 3.15 1.35 -10.25
C ALA A 178 1.81 0.80 -10.72
N PHE A 179 0.77 1.63 -10.66
CA PHE A 179 -0.56 1.41 -11.22
C PHE A 179 -0.72 2.40 -12.36
N LYS A 180 -0.69 1.91 -13.62
CA LYS A 180 -0.54 2.72 -14.81
C LYS A 180 -1.85 2.90 -15.57
N SER A 181 -2.00 4.07 -16.19
CA SER A 181 -3.14 4.37 -17.07
C SER A 181 -4.50 4.16 -16.37
N LEU A 182 -4.58 4.60 -15.12
CA LEU A 182 -5.84 4.65 -14.38
C LEU A 182 -6.78 5.63 -15.08
N LYS A 183 -8.02 5.22 -15.32
CA LYS A 183 -9.09 6.06 -15.85
C LYS A 183 -10.35 5.87 -15.04
N ALA A 184 -11.05 6.97 -14.76
CA ALA A 184 -12.35 6.94 -14.13
C ALA A 184 -13.32 7.89 -14.83
N ASP A 185 -14.52 7.41 -15.15
CA ASP A 185 -15.62 8.22 -15.67
C ASP A 185 -16.59 8.55 -14.53
N LEU A 186 -16.59 9.80 -14.11
CA LEU A 186 -17.42 10.32 -13.02
C LEU A 186 -18.72 10.98 -13.53
N THR A 187 -19.00 10.95 -14.83
CA THR A 187 -20.22 11.56 -15.42
C THR A 187 -21.52 10.95 -14.90
N LYS A 188 -21.44 9.70 -14.39
CA LYS A 188 -22.57 8.94 -13.83
C LYS A 188 -22.74 9.11 -12.31
N ALA A 189 -22.04 10.05 -11.69
CA ALA A 189 -22.26 10.34 -10.27
C ALA A 189 -23.74 10.66 -10.03
N SER A 190 -24.36 9.96 -9.09
CA SER A 190 -25.80 10.03 -8.82
C SER A 190 -26.18 11.15 -7.88
N ASP A 191 -25.26 11.58 -7.01
CA ASP A 191 -25.51 12.66 -6.08
C ASP A 191 -25.41 14.02 -6.79
N PRO A 192 -26.49 14.87 -6.74
CA PRO A 192 -26.51 16.14 -7.46
C PRO A 192 -25.41 17.12 -7.06
N GLN A 193 -25.03 17.16 -5.77
CA GLN A 193 -23.99 18.07 -5.27
C GLN A 193 -22.60 17.62 -5.76
N SER A 194 -22.33 16.33 -5.70
CA SER A 194 -21.10 15.75 -6.25
C SER A 194 -21.00 15.99 -7.75
N LYS A 195 -22.10 15.82 -8.50
CA LYS A 195 -22.13 16.07 -9.92
C LYS A 195 -21.81 17.51 -10.28
N GLU A 196 -22.40 18.47 -9.57
CA GLU A 196 -22.09 19.90 -9.77
C GLU A 196 -20.58 20.17 -9.55
N ALA A 197 -20.02 19.66 -8.46
CA ALA A 197 -18.59 19.80 -8.18
C ALA A 197 -17.72 19.15 -9.26
N ILE A 198 -18.03 17.93 -9.70
CA ILE A 198 -17.34 17.22 -10.78
C ILE A 198 -17.35 18.07 -12.06
N ASP A 199 -18.51 18.62 -12.43
CA ASP A 199 -18.67 19.44 -13.63
C ASP A 199 -17.90 20.76 -13.54
N LYS A 200 -18.01 21.47 -12.42
CA LYS A 200 -17.33 22.76 -12.20
C LYS A 200 -15.82 22.62 -12.08
N LEU A 201 -15.36 21.52 -11.50
CA LEU A 201 -13.93 21.21 -11.38
C LEU A 201 -13.36 20.50 -12.61
N ALA A 202 -14.17 20.23 -13.65
CA ALA A 202 -13.80 19.48 -14.85
C ALA A 202 -13.13 18.13 -14.53
N LEU A 203 -13.76 17.38 -13.61
CA LEU A 203 -13.30 16.08 -13.13
C LEU A 203 -14.13 14.91 -13.70
N GLN A 204 -14.90 15.13 -14.79
CA GLN A 204 -15.73 14.10 -15.40
C GLN A 204 -14.93 12.87 -15.82
N HIS A 205 -13.70 13.08 -16.28
CA HIS A 205 -12.78 12.03 -16.69
C HIS A 205 -11.43 12.21 -15.99
N ILE A 206 -11.13 11.31 -15.07
CA ILE A 206 -9.85 11.25 -14.37
C ILE A 206 -8.93 10.30 -15.14
N ASN A 207 -7.69 10.73 -15.37
CA ASN A 207 -6.63 9.91 -15.96
C ASN A 207 -5.34 10.16 -15.21
N GLY A 208 -4.59 9.10 -14.91
CA GLY A 208 -3.31 9.24 -14.23
C GLY A 208 -2.69 7.92 -13.82
N ASP A 209 -1.68 8.05 -12.99
CA ASP A 209 -0.90 6.93 -12.47
C ASP A 209 -0.78 7.07 -10.94
N ILE A 210 -0.58 5.92 -10.28
CA ILE A 210 -0.23 5.88 -8.85
C ILE A 210 1.11 5.15 -8.76
N THR A 211 2.07 5.72 -8.04
CA THR A 211 3.38 5.11 -7.79
C THR A 211 3.69 5.06 -6.31
N MET A 212 4.45 4.04 -5.91
CA MET A 212 4.94 3.90 -4.55
C MET A 212 6.37 3.42 -4.55
N LYS A 213 7.18 3.91 -3.58
CA LYS A 213 8.55 3.43 -3.32
C LYS A 213 8.85 3.52 -1.84
N GLY A 214 9.55 2.54 -1.35
CA GLY A 214 9.97 2.56 0.04
C GLY A 214 10.88 1.40 0.38
N ALA A 215 11.19 1.30 1.68
CA ALA A 215 12.02 0.27 2.25
C ALA A 215 11.54 -0.09 3.65
N TRP A 216 11.78 -1.33 4.04
CA TRP A 216 11.68 -1.75 5.43
C TRP A 216 13.01 -2.33 5.89
N GLU A 217 13.61 -1.72 6.90
CA GLU A 217 14.78 -2.24 7.63
C GLU A 217 14.27 -2.96 8.89
N LEU A 218 14.63 -4.22 9.06
CA LEU A 218 14.14 -5.05 10.17
C LEU A 218 14.64 -4.57 11.55
N THR A 219 15.85 -4.00 11.58
CA THR A 219 16.48 -3.46 12.76
C THR A 219 17.05 -2.08 12.44
N PRO A 220 16.54 -1.01 13.04
CA PRO A 220 15.65 -0.91 14.20
C PRO A 220 14.14 -0.97 13.88
N GLY A 221 13.71 -1.54 12.77
CA GLY A 221 12.32 -1.58 12.34
C GLY A 221 11.90 -0.29 11.65
N THR A 222 12.72 0.20 10.72
CA THR A 222 12.45 1.45 10.00
C THR A 222 11.62 1.17 8.76
N ILE A 223 10.44 1.78 8.66
CA ILE A 223 9.69 1.89 7.42
C ILE A 223 9.93 3.28 6.85
N ASP A 224 10.45 3.34 5.64
CA ASP A 224 10.71 4.57 4.88
C ASP A 224 9.93 4.51 3.58
N VAL A 225 8.81 5.24 3.50
CA VAL A 225 8.05 5.45 2.26
C VAL A 225 8.53 6.77 1.66
N SER A 226 9.41 6.66 0.67
CA SER A 226 10.00 7.83 -0.01
C SER A 226 9.06 8.45 -1.04
N GLU A 227 8.15 7.68 -1.60
CA GLU A 227 7.15 8.13 -2.56
C GLU A 227 5.86 7.31 -2.41
N PHE A 228 4.74 8.01 -2.29
CA PHE A 228 3.40 7.50 -2.54
C PHE A 228 2.64 8.59 -3.29
N ALA A 229 2.67 8.51 -4.61
CA ALA A 229 2.25 9.59 -5.49
C ALA A 229 0.99 9.23 -6.27
N PHE A 230 0.08 10.20 -6.35
CA PHE A 230 -1.13 10.21 -7.15
C PHE A 230 -0.96 11.32 -8.19
N ASP A 231 -0.66 10.95 -9.44
CA ASP A 231 -0.41 11.89 -10.53
C ASP A 231 -1.56 11.84 -11.54
N PHE A 232 -2.42 12.85 -11.49
CA PHE A 232 -3.60 12.94 -12.34
C PHE A 232 -3.47 14.08 -13.35
N THR A 233 -3.56 13.72 -14.62
CA THR A 233 -3.47 14.65 -15.75
C THR A 233 -4.46 15.80 -15.61
N ASN A 234 -3.99 17.04 -15.77
CA ASN A 234 -4.78 18.27 -15.63
C ASN A 234 -5.40 18.48 -14.22
N VAL A 235 -4.99 17.73 -13.22
CA VAL A 235 -5.38 17.90 -11.82
C VAL A 235 -4.17 18.34 -11.01
N GLY A 236 -3.18 17.47 -10.90
CA GLY A 236 -1.95 17.68 -10.15
C GLY A 236 -1.39 16.37 -9.62
N LYS A 237 -0.20 16.47 -9.03
CA LYS A 237 0.46 15.35 -8.36
C LYS A 237 0.47 15.58 -6.85
N LEU A 238 -0.15 14.66 -6.11
CA LEU A 238 -0.02 14.59 -4.65
C LEU A 238 1.02 13.52 -4.32
N ASN A 239 2.09 13.89 -3.64
CA ASN A 239 3.09 12.95 -3.14
C ASN A 239 3.12 12.96 -1.61
N LEU A 240 3.05 11.77 -1.03
CA LEU A 240 3.17 11.50 0.40
C LEU A 240 4.47 10.74 0.64
N ALA A 241 5.27 11.19 1.60
CA ALA A 241 6.44 10.48 2.07
C ALA A 241 6.42 10.46 3.60
N PHE A 242 6.90 9.37 4.21
CA PHE A 242 7.02 9.30 5.66
C PHE A 242 8.06 8.27 6.08
N LYS A 243 8.61 8.48 7.28
CA LYS A 243 9.55 7.58 7.91
C LYS A 243 9.21 7.39 9.38
N ILE A 244 9.12 6.14 9.79
CA ILE A 244 8.87 5.71 11.18
C ILE A 244 9.88 4.64 11.56
N SER A 245 10.19 4.51 12.84
CA SER A 245 11.00 3.40 13.38
C SER A 245 10.28 2.67 14.51
N GLY A 246 10.79 1.49 14.85
CA GLY A 246 10.18 0.61 15.86
C GLY A 246 9.24 -0.47 15.28
N TYR A 247 9.00 -0.48 13.97
CA TYR A 247 8.19 -1.51 13.30
C TYR A 247 9.03 -2.78 13.04
N THR A 248 9.45 -3.41 14.12
CA THR A 248 10.30 -4.61 14.12
C THR A 248 9.49 -5.89 13.90
N MET A 249 10.17 -7.03 13.63
CA MET A 249 9.51 -8.33 13.56
C MET A 249 8.72 -8.69 14.85
N PRO A 250 9.26 -8.49 16.08
CA PRO A 250 8.46 -8.67 17.29
C PRO A 250 7.20 -7.80 17.35
N PHE A 251 7.28 -6.55 16.85
CA PHE A 251 6.11 -5.68 16.74
C PHE A 251 5.06 -6.28 15.80
N VAL A 252 5.46 -6.73 14.60
CA VAL A 252 4.55 -7.37 13.62
C VAL A 252 3.86 -8.59 14.21
N LYS A 253 4.59 -9.45 14.90
CA LYS A 253 4.03 -10.62 15.58
C LYS A 253 3.02 -10.26 16.66
N SER A 254 3.37 -9.27 17.49
CA SER A 254 2.46 -8.79 18.54
C SER A 254 1.18 -8.20 17.95
N LEU A 255 1.28 -7.53 16.80
CA LEU A 255 0.12 -7.00 16.07
C LEU A 255 -0.77 -8.14 15.54
N GLN A 256 -0.16 -9.18 14.93
CA GLN A 256 -0.87 -10.36 14.43
C GLN A 256 -1.57 -11.13 15.57
N GLU A 257 -0.90 -11.30 16.71
CA GLU A 257 -1.49 -11.94 17.89
C GLU A 257 -2.67 -11.14 18.44
N ALA A 258 -2.56 -9.81 18.52
CA ALA A 258 -3.65 -8.95 18.97
C ALA A 258 -4.86 -9.04 18.01
N ALA A 259 -4.63 -9.05 16.71
CA ALA A 259 -5.68 -9.22 15.71
C ALA A 259 -6.37 -10.59 15.82
N LYS A 260 -5.58 -11.66 15.95
CA LYS A 260 -6.09 -13.03 16.13
C LYS A 260 -6.93 -13.19 17.42
N GLN A 261 -6.50 -12.58 18.52
CA GLN A 261 -7.27 -12.59 19.77
C GLN A 261 -8.59 -11.82 19.61
N ALA A 262 -8.58 -10.69 18.89
CA ALA A 262 -9.79 -9.94 18.63
C ALA A 262 -10.79 -10.72 17.75
N GLU A 263 -10.30 -11.45 16.74
CA GLU A 263 -11.13 -12.31 15.88
C GLU A 263 -11.74 -13.50 16.66
N ALA A 264 -10.96 -14.12 17.53
CA ALA A 264 -11.39 -15.26 18.32
C ALA A 264 -12.43 -14.91 19.41
N ASN A 265 -12.55 -13.66 19.79
CA ASN A 265 -13.50 -13.21 20.80
C ASN A 265 -14.92 -13.11 20.22
N GLN A 266 -15.87 -13.85 20.80
CA GLN A 266 -17.27 -13.84 20.38
C GLN A 266 -17.99 -12.52 20.70
N ASN A 267 -17.54 -11.78 21.72
CA ASN A 267 -18.05 -10.46 22.06
C ASN A 267 -17.30 -9.38 21.28
N LYS A 268 -17.94 -8.87 20.23
CA LYS A 268 -17.35 -7.86 19.33
C LYS A 268 -16.92 -6.56 20.03
N GLU A 269 -17.68 -6.11 21.03
CA GLU A 269 -17.37 -4.89 21.78
C GLU A 269 -16.12 -5.06 22.66
N GLU A 270 -16.05 -6.18 23.39
CA GLU A 270 -14.86 -6.52 24.18
C GLU A 270 -13.63 -6.75 23.29
N ALA A 271 -13.80 -7.39 22.12
CA ALA A 271 -12.76 -7.59 21.13
C ALA A 271 -12.16 -6.25 20.66
N GLN A 272 -13.01 -5.30 20.30
CA GLN A 272 -12.58 -3.97 19.86
C GLN A 272 -11.86 -3.19 20.96
N GLN A 273 -12.37 -3.25 22.18
CA GLN A 273 -11.72 -2.59 23.33
C GLN A 273 -10.35 -3.20 23.64
N ALA A 274 -10.26 -4.53 23.68
CA ALA A 274 -9.00 -5.23 23.94
C ALA A 274 -7.97 -4.97 22.83
N PHE A 275 -8.40 -5.00 21.57
CA PHE A 275 -7.56 -4.66 20.44
C PHE A 275 -7.06 -3.20 20.50
N GLY A 276 -7.95 -2.24 20.82
CA GLY A 276 -7.60 -0.85 21.00
C GLY A 276 -6.54 -0.63 22.10
N LEU A 277 -6.68 -1.31 23.25
CA LEU A 277 -5.69 -1.27 24.31
C LEU A 277 -4.35 -1.88 23.89
N SER A 278 -4.38 -3.02 23.18
CA SER A 278 -3.17 -3.65 22.63
C SER A 278 -2.47 -2.72 21.64
N MET A 279 -3.23 -2.07 20.76
CA MET A 279 -2.68 -1.08 19.81
C MET A 279 -2.01 0.10 20.52
N LEU A 280 -2.62 0.64 21.58
CA LEU A 280 -1.99 1.70 22.38
C LEU A 280 -0.66 1.25 23.00
N GLY A 281 -0.57 0.00 23.44
CA GLY A 281 0.68 -0.59 23.94
C GLY A 281 1.73 -0.74 22.84
N LEU A 282 1.33 -1.22 21.68
CA LEU A 282 2.22 -1.37 20.52
C LEU A 282 2.72 -0.01 19.99
N MET A 283 1.87 1.00 19.92
CA MET A 283 2.25 2.35 19.49
C MET A 283 3.38 2.97 20.33
N GLN A 284 3.58 2.49 21.58
CA GLN A 284 4.69 2.94 22.42
C GLN A 284 6.07 2.54 21.87
N GLN A 285 6.13 1.54 21.00
CA GLN A 285 7.37 1.08 20.36
C GLN A 285 7.72 1.91 19.14
N LEU A 286 6.76 2.65 18.59
CA LEU A 286 6.95 3.41 17.35
C LEU A 286 7.44 4.82 17.64
N SER A 287 8.31 5.29 16.75
CA SER A 287 8.79 6.67 16.72
C SER A 287 8.61 7.28 15.34
N PHE A 288 8.21 8.53 15.31
CA PHE A 288 8.11 9.35 14.11
C PHE A 288 9.48 9.94 13.77
N GLU A 289 9.92 9.82 12.51
CA GLU A 289 11.18 10.38 12.02
C GLU A 289 10.97 11.52 11.04
N SER A 290 10.09 11.33 10.06
CA SER A 290 9.74 12.40 9.12
C SER A 290 8.41 12.14 8.43
N ALA A 291 7.81 13.21 7.89
CA ALA A 291 6.73 13.12 6.91
C ALA A 291 6.79 14.32 5.97
N GLN A 292 6.34 14.12 4.74
CA GLN A 292 6.16 15.18 3.76
C GLN A 292 4.86 14.95 2.98
N ILE A 293 4.13 16.02 2.77
CA ILE A 293 3.01 16.10 1.83
C ILE A 293 3.37 17.18 0.84
N ARG A 294 3.50 16.82 -0.43
CA ARG A 294 3.75 17.74 -1.53
C ARG A 294 2.63 17.63 -2.56
N PHE A 295 2.09 18.78 -2.92
CA PHE A 295 1.13 18.90 -3.99
C PHE A 295 1.72 19.78 -5.10
N ASP A 296 1.83 19.25 -6.32
CA ASP A 296 2.20 19.97 -7.52
C ASP A 296 0.93 20.20 -8.36
N ASP A 297 0.54 21.45 -8.54
CA ASP A 297 -0.69 21.82 -9.24
C ASP A 297 -0.55 21.67 -10.75
N ALA A 298 -1.55 21.07 -11.39
CA ALA A 298 -1.68 21.04 -12.84
C ALA A 298 -3.01 21.65 -13.31
N SER A 299 -3.55 22.59 -12.56
CA SER A 299 -4.72 23.43 -12.82
C SER A 299 -5.91 23.28 -11.88
N ILE A 300 -5.92 22.29 -10.95
CA ILE A 300 -7.08 22.08 -10.07
C ILE A 300 -7.28 23.25 -9.11
N THR A 301 -6.21 23.89 -8.62
CA THR A 301 -6.29 24.99 -7.66
C THR A 301 -7.11 26.14 -8.23
N LYS A 302 -6.86 26.55 -9.49
CA LYS A 302 -7.63 27.63 -10.11
C LYS A 302 -9.10 27.27 -10.23
N ARG A 303 -9.42 26.05 -10.69
CA ARG A 303 -10.81 25.57 -10.82
C ARG A 303 -11.52 25.49 -9.48
N ALA A 304 -10.82 25.05 -8.43
CA ALA A 304 -11.36 25.00 -7.07
C ALA A 304 -11.66 26.40 -6.52
N LEU A 305 -10.77 27.38 -6.76
CA LEU A 305 -11.00 28.77 -6.37
C LEU A 305 -12.19 29.39 -7.13
N ASP A 306 -12.29 29.14 -8.44
CA ASP A 306 -13.42 29.63 -9.26
C ASP A 306 -14.75 29.02 -8.78
N TYR A 307 -14.76 27.70 -8.47
CA TYR A 307 -15.94 27.03 -7.94
C TYR A 307 -16.33 27.54 -6.56
N ALA A 308 -15.39 27.57 -5.61
CA ALA A 308 -15.65 28.07 -4.26
C ALA A 308 -16.08 29.55 -4.26
N GLY A 309 -15.47 30.38 -5.11
CA GLY A 309 -15.87 31.76 -5.30
C GLY A 309 -17.31 31.88 -5.82
N SER A 310 -17.67 31.09 -6.84
CA SER A 310 -19.01 31.10 -7.42
C SER A 310 -20.13 30.79 -6.40
N GLN A 311 -19.87 29.91 -5.45
CA GLN A 311 -20.79 29.55 -4.36
C GLN A 311 -21.05 30.73 -3.41
N GLN A 312 -20.16 31.74 -3.39
CA GLN A 312 -20.24 32.93 -2.55
C GLN A 312 -20.45 34.20 -3.37
N GLY A 313 -20.75 34.10 -4.65
CA GLY A 313 -20.95 35.25 -5.55
C GLY A 313 -19.67 36.04 -5.84
N MET A 314 -18.49 35.39 -5.71
CA MET A 314 -17.17 35.99 -5.92
C MET A 314 -16.46 35.36 -7.10
N SER A 315 -15.49 36.06 -7.68
CA SER A 315 -14.53 35.44 -8.62
C SER A 315 -13.50 34.58 -7.89
N GLY A 316 -12.85 33.64 -8.59
CA GLY A 316 -11.77 32.84 -8.03
C GLY A 316 -10.60 33.67 -7.49
N LYS A 317 -10.29 34.82 -8.15
CA LYS A 317 -9.30 35.78 -7.63
C LYS A 317 -9.71 36.39 -6.30
N GLN A 318 -10.97 36.84 -6.17
CA GLN A 318 -11.48 37.37 -4.92
C GLN A 318 -11.49 36.29 -3.81
N MET A 319 -11.81 35.05 -4.16
CA MET A 319 -11.72 33.91 -3.25
C MET A 319 -10.29 33.70 -2.77
N ALA A 320 -9.30 33.70 -3.68
CA ALA A 320 -7.88 33.59 -3.32
C ALA A 320 -7.44 34.72 -2.39
N ASP A 321 -7.81 35.98 -2.71
CA ASP A 321 -7.49 37.15 -1.88
C ASP A 321 -8.15 37.06 -0.49
N SER A 322 -9.40 36.56 -0.41
CA SER A 322 -10.08 36.29 0.86
C SER A 322 -9.37 35.21 1.69
N LEU A 323 -8.96 34.09 1.07
CA LEU A 323 -8.22 33.04 1.76
C LEU A 323 -6.87 33.54 2.29
N LYS A 324 -6.14 34.34 1.52
CA LYS A 324 -4.88 34.95 1.97
C LYS A 324 -5.09 35.85 3.19
N ALA A 325 -6.17 36.68 3.19
CA ALA A 325 -6.49 37.55 4.31
C ALA A 325 -6.94 36.78 5.56
N MET A 326 -7.63 35.65 5.39
CA MET A 326 -8.14 34.85 6.51
C MET A 326 -7.06 33.94 7.12
N THR A 327 -6.08 33.49 6.36
CA THR A 327 -5.06 32.55 6.81
C THR A 327 -4.35 32.99 8.10
N PRO A 328 -3.80 34.19 8.23
CA PRO A 328 -3.14 34.61 9.47
C PRO A 328 -4.10 34.68 10.67
N ILE A 329 -5.39 35.02 10.44
CA ILE A 329 -6.41 35.08 11.50
C ILE A 329 -6.71 33.67 12.03
N MET A 330 -6.90 32.72 11.14
CA MET A 330 -7.13 31.30 11.51
C MET A 330 -5.93 30.70 12.26
N LEU A 331 -4.71 30.98 11.80
CA LEU A 331 -3.49 30.49 12.44
C LEU A 331 -3.26 31.12 13.81
N ALA A 332 -3.64 32.38 13.98
CA ALA A 332 -3.57 33.05 15.30
C ALA A 332 -4.49 32.35 16.34
N GLN A 333 -5.64 31.82 15.92
CA GLN A 333 -6.54 31.06 16.80
C GLN A 333 -5.93 29.73 17.26
N LEU A 334 -5.06 29.14 16.44
CA LEU A 334 -4.34 27.91 16.80
C LEU A 334 -3.17 28.15 17.75
N ASN A 335 -2.81 29.41 18.00
CA ASN A 335 -1.70 29.82 18.88
C ASN A 335 -0.37 29.14 18.50
N ILE A 336 -0.01 29.17 17.21
CA ILE A 336 1.23 28.62 16.64
C ILE A 336 2.04 29.72 15.95
N PRO A 337 2.56 30.73 16.69
CA PRO A 337 3.14 31.95 16.10
C PRO A 337 4.36 31.67 15.22
N GLU A 338 5.18 30.66 15.55
CA GLU A 338 6.36 30.31 14.78
C GLU A 338 6.03 29.83 13.35
N LEU A 339 4.92 29.10 13.19
CA LEU A 339 4.47 28.59 11.90
C LEU A 339 3.58 29.60 11.15
N GLN A 340 2.95 30.54 11.84
CA GLN A 340 2.00 31.47 11.26
C GLN A 340 2.57 32.27 10.07
N ASN A 341 3.77 32.81 10.21
CA ASN A 341 4.40 33.58 9.15
C ASN A 341 4.78 32.71 7.95
N ALA A 342 5.35 31.53 8.20
CA ALA A 342 5.76 30.61 7.14
C ALA A 342 4.57 30.10 6.34
N VAL A 343 3.49 29.68 7.02
CA VAL A 343 2.25 29.23 6.36
C VAL A 343 1.59 30.35 5.58
N SER A 344 1.48 31.55 6.16
CA SER A 344 0.89 32.70 5.46
C SER A 344 1.68 33.07 4.22
N ALA A 345 3.01 33.06 4.29
CA ALA A 345 3.88 33.34 3.14
C ALA A 345 3.71 32.27 2.04
N ALA A 346 3.72 30.98 2.42
CA ALA A 346 3.55 29.88 1.48
C ALA A 346 2.17 29.91 0.82
N VAL A 347 1.09 30.14 1.59
CA VAL A 347 -0.27 30.25 1.06
C VAL A 347 -0.39 31.43 0.09
N ASN A 348 0.19 32.58 0.43
CA ASN A 348 0.20 33.74 -0.47
C ASN A 348 0.92 33.41 -1.78
N THR A 349 2.14 32.86 -1.70
CA THR A 349 2.93 32.51 -2.87
C THR A 349 2.21 31.49 -3.76
N PHE A 350 1.63 30.44 -3.15
CA PHE A 350 0.90 29.40 -3.87
C PHE A 350 -0.37 29.93 -4.53
N LEU A 351 -1.17 30.75 -3.83
CA LEU A 351 -2.42 31.27 -4.39
C LEU A 351 -2.22 32.36 -5.42
N ASP A 352 -1.05 33.03 -5.44
CA ASP A 352 -0.69 33.99 -6.48
C ASP A 352 -0.29 33.30 -7.80
N ASP A 353 0.44 32.18 -7.74
CA ASP A 353 0.91 31.42 -8.91
C ASP A 353 1.01 29.94 -8.51
N PRO A 354 -0.09 29.16 -8.57
CA PRO A 354 -0.11 27.78 -8.10
C PRO A 354 0.84 26.89 -8.90
N LYS A 355 1.92 26.42 -8.27
CA LYS A 355 2.86 25.43 -8.81
C LYS A 355 3.03 24.27 -7.83
N SER A 356 3.60 24.53 -6.65
CA SER A 356 3.75 23.49 -5.62
C SER A 356 3.47 24.04 -4.23
N LEU A 357 2.97 23.17 -3.35
CA LEU A 357 2.81 23.41 -1.92
C LEU A 357 3.35 22.21 -1.15
N THR A 358 4.31 22.44 -0.26
CA THR A 358 4.95 21.39 0.53
C THR A 358 4.75 21.66 2.01
N VAL A 359 4.29 20.64 2.73
CA VAL A 359 4.29 20.58 4.20
C VAL A 359 5.20 19.44 4.61
N SER A 360 6.21 19.72 5.39
CA SER A 360 7.12 18.70 5.91
C SER A 360 7.23 18.77 7.43
N ALA A 361 7.47 17.62 8.04
CA ALA A 361 7.77 17.46 9.45
C ALA A 361 9.03 16.61 9.56
N ALA A 362 10.09 17.16 10.14
CA ALA A 362 11.39 16.50 10.28
C ALA A 362 12.06 16.96 11.58
N PRO A 363 11.74 16.33 12.72
CA PRO A 363 12.35 16.64 13.99
C PRO A 363 13.86 16.28 13.98
N ALA A 364 14.66 16.95 14.80
CA ALA A 364 16.11 16.71 14.88
C ALA A 364 16.47 15.29 15.40
N LYS A 365 15.53 14.60 16.03
CA LYS A 365 15.64 13.22 16.54
C LYS A 365 14.28 12.55 16.42
N PRO A 366 14.21 11.20 16.27
CA PRO A 366 12.96 10.47 16.29
C PRO A 366 12.13 10.82 17.53
N VAL A 367 10.83 11.07 17.34
CA VAL A 367 9.89 11.43 18.41
C VAL A 367 8.96 10.24 18.68
N PRO A 368 8.99 9.66 19.90
CA PRO A 368 8.07 8.57 20.26
C PRO A 368 6.60 8.96 20.04
N LEU A 369 5.81 8.08 19.44
CA LEU A 369 4.39 8.35 19.18
C LEU A 369 3.59 8.75 20.44
N PRO A 370 3.83 8.17 21.64
CA PRO A 370 3.15 8.61 22.87
C PRO A 370 3.42 10.09 23.21
N MET A 371 4.61 10.60 22.90
CA MET A 371 4.89 12.03 23.08
C MET A 371 4.07 12.92 22.17
N ILE A 372 3.91 12.50 20.91
CA ILE A 372 3.06 13.21 19.94
C ILE A 372 1.60 13.19 20.40
N MET A 373 1.11 12.02 20.83
CA MET A 373 -0.25 11.87 21.36
C MET A 373 -0.49 12.72 22.61
N GLY A 374 0.47 12.69 23.54
CA GLY A 374 0.41 13.52 24.76
C GLY A 374 0.40 15.02 24.45
N ALA A 375 1.26 15.46 23.53
CA ALA A 375 1.28 16.84 23.08
C ALA A 375 -0.02 17.22 22.36
N ALA A 376 -0.56 16.34 21.50
CA ALA A 376 -1.85 16.60 20.81
C ALA A 376 -3.02 16.80 21.77
N MET A 377 -3.04 16.08 22.90
CA MET A 377 -4.10 16.16 23.91
C MET A 377 -3.89 17.33 24.90
N GLY A 378 -2.64 17.59 25.30
CA GLY A 378 -2.33 18.53 26.37
C GLY A 378 -1.89 19.91 25.89
N ALA A 379 -1.16 19.99 24.78
CA ALA A 379 -0.57 21.23 24.25
C ALA A 379 -0.40 21.17 22.73
N PRO A 380 -1.51 21.08 21.94
CA PRO A 380 -1.45 20.86 20.50
C PRO A 380 -0.68 21.95 19.74
N ASN A 381 -0.61 23.15 20.27
CA ASN A 381 0.17 24.25 19.72
C ASN A 381 1.70 24.04 19.76
N THR A 382 2.19 23.07 20.52
CA THR A 382 3.63 22.72 20.58
C THR A 382 4.04 21.70 19.50
N LEU A 383 3.09 21.00 18.91
CA LEU A 383 3.36 19.96 17.92
C LEU A 383 4.20 20.44 16.72
N PRO A 384 3.93 21.61 16.12
CA PRO A 384 4.74 22.09 14.99
C PRO A 384 6.22 22.23 15.33
N GLN A 385 6.53 22.71 16.52
CA GLN A 385 7.93 22.83 16.99
C GLN A 385 8.53 21.47 17.30
N VAL A 386 7.81 20.60 18.02
CA VAL A 386 8.26 19.25 18.37
C VAL A 386 8.56 18.41 17.12
N LEU A 387 7.74 18.54 16.09
CA LEU A 387 7.87 17.80 14.84
C LEU A 387 8.74 18.51 13.80
N GLY A 388 9.19 19.73 14.07
CA GLY A 388 10.00 20.52 13.12
C GLY A 388 9.24 20.83 11.83
N VAL A 389 7.95 21.19 11.95
CA VAL A 389 7.06 21.43 10.79
C VAL A 389 7.55 22.66 10.00
N LYS A 390 7.61 22.49 8.68
CA LYS A 390 7.90 23.55 7.71
C LYS A 390 6.84 23.56 6.61
N VAL A 391 6.61 24.73 6.05
CA VAL A 391 5.70 24.91 4.91
C VAL A 391 6.39 25.80 3.89
N SER A 392 6.40 25.37 2.63
CA SER A 392 6.96 26.11 1.49
C SER A 392 6.04 26.01 0.29
N ALA A 393 6.20 26.92 -0.65
CA ALA A 393 5.46 26.92 -1.89
C ALA A 393 6.35 27.33 -3.06
N ASN A 394 6.09 26.71 -4.23
CA ASN A 394 6.76 27.00 -5.49
C ASN A 394 8.28 26.76 -5.44
N ASP A 395 8.71 25.75 -4.68
CA ASP A 395 10.08 25.29 -4.51
C ASP A 395 10.43 24.10 -5.43
#